data_839ee19ed0f1ffddbd5d2a5c949a4146
#
_entry.id   839ee19ed0f1ffddbd5d2a5c949a4146
#
_cell.length_a   1.000
_cell.length_b   1.000
_cell.length_c   1.000
_cell.angle_alpha   90.00
_cell.angle_beta   90.00
_cell.angle_gamma   90.00
#
_symmetry.space_group_name_H-M   'P 1'
#
loop_
_entity.id
_entity.type
_entity.pdbx_description
1 polymer ?
#
loop_
_entity_poly.entity_id
_entity_poly.type
_entity_poly.pdbx_seq_one_letter_code
_entity_poly.pdbx_strand_id
1 'polypeptide(L)' 'IRISSENRLKLLKAAYHLGNRHVEIELHDKELYLLNDVVMRKMLEGHGFEIESFQRPFSPEIGAYE' A
#
# COMPACT_ATOMS: atom_id res chain seq x y z
N ILE A 1 4.91 5.83 2.64
CA ILE A 1 5.07 4.72 3.60
C ILE A 1 5.15 3.39 2.88
N ARG A 2 5.85 2.48 3.47
CA ARG A 2 5.92 1.10 3.02
C ARG A 2 5.10 0.23 3.96
N ILE A 3 4.24 -0.63 3.40
CA ILE A 3 3.60 -1.67 4.19
C ILE A 3 4.12 -3.03 3.72
N SER A 4 4.26 -3.94 4.67
CA SER A 4 4.75 -5.28 4.39
C SER A 4 4.01 -6.32 5.22
N SER A 5 4.02 -7.55 4.74
CA SER A 5 3.48 -8.70 5.44
C SER A 5 4.10 -9.97 4.88
N GLU A 6 4.31 -10.96 5.72
CA GLU A 6 4.75 -12.28 5.27
C GLU A 6 3.63 -13.03 4.54
N ASN A 7 2.41 -12.62 4.75
CA ASN A 7 1.24 -13.23 4.09
C ASN A 7 0.95 -12.52 2.77
N ARG A 8 1.31 -13.16 1.64
CA ARG A 8 1.12 -12.58 0.32
C ARG A 8 -0.35 -12.29 0.00
N LEU A 9 -1.23 -13.19 0.38
CA LEU A 9 -2.66 -12.99 0.13
C LEU A 9 -3.18 -11.75 0.85
N LYS A 10 -2.69 -11.50 2.05
CA LYS A 10 -3.04 -10.30 2.82
C LYS A 10 -2.61 -9.04 2.09
N LEU A 11 -1.39 -9.02 1.53
CA LEU A 11 -0.91 -7.90 0.71
C LEU A 11 -1.74 -7.72 -0.55
N LEU A 12 -2.10 -8.81 -1.23
CA LEU A 12 -2.95 -8.75 -2.43
C LEU A 12 -4.32 -8.16 -2.11
N LYS A 13 -4.91 -8.57 -1.00
CA LYS A 13 -6.19 -8.00 -0.54
C LYS A 13 -6.06 -6.52 -0.23
N ALA A 14 -4.97 -6.11 0.39
CA ALA A 14 -4.71 -4.70 0.67
C ALA A 14 -4.61 -3.90 -0.62
N ALA A 15 -3.86 -4.39 -1.61
CA ALA A 15 -3.73 -3.74 -2.91
C ALA A 15 -5.10 -3.59 -3.59
N TYR A 16 -5.92 -4.63 -3.54
CA TYR A 16 -7.27 -4.61 -4.09
C TYR A 16 -8.13 -3.53 -3.43
N HIS A 17 -8.14 -3.49 -2.10
CA HIS A 17 -8.98 -2.53 -1.37
C HIS A 17 -8.50 -1.09 -1.53
N LEU A 18 -7.18 -0.88 -1.53
CA LEU A 18 -6.62 0.45 -1.77
C LEU A 18 -6.93 0.93 -3.18
N GLY A 19 -6.81 0.05 -4.16
CA GLY A 19 -7.16 0.36 -5.55
C GLY A 19 -8.64 0.72 -5.70
N ASN A 20 -9.53 0.04 -4.99
CA ASN A 20 -10.95 0.36 -4.99
C ASN A 20 -11.26 1.75 -4.44
N ARG A 21 -10.38 2.28 -3.60
CA ARG A 21 -10.50 3.62 -3.05
C ARG A 21 -9.73 4.66 -3.85
N HIS A 22 -9.22 4.26 -5.00
CA HIS A 22 -8.41 5.10 -5.89
C HIS A 22 -7.14 5.63 -5.20
N VAL A 23 -6.61 4.88 -4.25
CA VAL A 23 -5.33 5.20 -3.62
C VAL A 23 -4.21 4.80 -4.56
N GLU A 24 -3.29 5.72 -4.83
CA GLU A 24 -2.13 5.41 -5.66
C GLU A 24 -1.16 4.54 -4.88
N ILE A 25 -0.76 3.42 -5.47
CA ILE A 25 0.16 2.48 -4.85
C ILE A 25 1.26 2.06 -5.82
N GLU A 26 2.44 1.83 -5.27
CA GLU A 26 3.57 1.23 -5.99
C GLU A 26 3.67 -0.22 -5.52
N LEU A 27 3.56 -1.17 -6.46
CA LEU A 27 3.49 -2.60 -6.14
C LEU A 27 4.86 -3.26 -6.19
N HIS A 28 5.17 -4.06 -5.17
CA HIS A 28 6.32 -4.95 -5.13
C HIS A 28 5.89 -6.32 -4.67
N ASP A 29 6.76 -7.31 -4.78
CA ASP A 29 6.41 -8.69 -4.49
C ASP A 29 5.99 -8.92 -3.04
N LYS A 30 6.65 -8.27 -2.10
CA LYS A 30 6.40 -8.48 -0.66
C LYS A 30 6.03 -7.22 0.09
N GLU A 31 5.84 -6.12 -0.62
CA GLU A 31 5.57 -4.84 0.01
C GLU A 31 4.83 -3.91 -0.93
N LEU A 32 4.15 -2.93 -0.36
CA LEU A 32 3.46 -1.88 -1.09
C LEU A 32 3.95 -0.53 -0.58
N TYR A 33 4.04 0.44 -1.49
CA TYR A 33 4.34 1.83 -1.13
C TYR A 33 3.16 2.70 -1.47
N LEU A 34 2.86 3.62 -0.60
CA LEU A 34 1.83 4.64 -0.83
C LEU A 34 2.26 5.93 -0.16
N LEU A 35 1.66 7.04 -0.56
CA LEU A 35 1.91 8.32 0.07
C LEU A 35 1.40 8.29 1.51
N ASN A 36 2.08 9.02 2.39
CA ASN A 36 1.72 9.06 3.81
C ASN A 36 0.33 9.71 3.98
N ASP A 37 -0.60 8.94 4.51
CA ASP A 37 -1.96 9.38 4.81
C ASP A 37 -2.34 8.83 6.18
N VAL A 38 -2.68 9.72 7.10
CA VAL A 38 -2.95 9.35 8.49
C VAL A 38 -4.11 8.35 8.60
N VAL A 39 -5.15 8.53 7.80
CA VAL A 39 -6.33 7.66 7.82
C VAL A 39 -5.97 6.26 7.30
N MET A 40 -5.27 6.20 6.14
CA MET A 40 -4.85 4.94 5.57
C MET A 40 -3.85 4.22 6.47
N ARG A 41 -2.93 4.96 7.05
CA ARG A 41 -1.95 4.40 7.97
C ARG A 41 -2.62 3.72 9.18
N LYS A 42 -3.58 4.39 9.80
CA LYS A 42 -4.31 3.83 10.94
C LYS A 42 -5.09 2.59 10.55
N MET A 43 -5.73 2.60 9.39
CA MET A 43 -6.47 1.46 8.88
C MET A 43 -5.53 0.26 8.69
N LEU A 44 -4.40 0.48 8.05
CA LEU A 44 -3.42 -0.58 7.76
C LEU A 44 -2.78 -1.13 9.04
N GLU A 45 -2.47 -0.26 10.01
CA GLU A 45 -2.00 -0.69 11.32
C GLU A 45 -3.04 -1.58 12.01
N GLY A 46 -4.31 -1.20 11.94
CA GLY A 46 -5.40 -1.98 12.51
C GLY A 46 -5.56 -3.36 11.88
N HIS A 47 -5.14 -3.52 10.63
CA HIS A 47 -5.15 -4.81 9.94
C HIS A 47 -3.86 -5.61 10.13
N GLY A 48 -2.94 -5.12 10.95
CA GLY A 48 -1.75 -5.87 11.33
C GLY A 48 -0.59 -5.82 10.35
N PHE A 49 -0.57 -4.83 9.44
CA PHE A 49 0.59 -4.63 8.56
C PHE A 49 1.73 -3.97 9.31
N GLU A 50 2.95 -4.33 8.94
CA GLU A 50 4.13 -3.60 9.38
C GLU A 50 4.26 -2.35 8.50
N ILE A 51 4.41 -1.19 9.12
CA ILE A 51 4.44 0.10 8.44
C ILE A 51 5.72 0.84 8.77
N GLU A 52 6.42 1.29 7.72
CA GLU A 52 7.61 2.11 7.87
C GLU A 52 7.51 3.34 6.98
N SER A 53 8.05 4.45 7.45
CA SER A 53 8.11 5.69 6.68
C SER A 53 9.46 5.77 5.96
N PHE A 54 9.40 6.12 4.65
CA PHE A 54 10.59 6.28 3.83
C PHE A 54 10.49 7.58 3.03
N GLN A 55 11.65 8.18 2.81
CA GLN A 55 11.79 9.23 1.82
C GLN A 55 12.47 8.62 0.61
N ARG A 56 11.71 8.37 -0.45
CA ARG A 56 12.21 7.78 -1.69
C ARG A 56 11.31 8.22 -2.85
N PRO A 57 11.81 8.15 -4.09
CA PRO A 57 10.95 8.37 -5.25
C PRO A 57 9.76 7.41 -5.23
N PHE A 58 8.57 7.92 -5.55
CA PHE A 58 7.34 7.15 -5.57
C PHE A 58 6.86 6.98 -7.01
N SER A 59 6.74 5.73 -7.43
CA SER A 59 6.31 5.38 -8.80
C SER A 59 5.04 4.54 -8.74
N PRO A 60 3.87 5.19 -8.61
CA PRO A 60 2.61 4.44 -8.49
C PRO A 60 2.27 3.72 -9.80
N GLU A 61 1.53 2.64 -9.68
CA GLU A 61 1.02 1.91 -10.83
C GLU A 61 0.02 2.77 -11.59
N ILE A 62 0.07 2.67 -12.92
CA ILE A 62 -0.86 3.39 -13.78
C ILE A 62 -2.19 2.66 -13.79
N GLY A 63 -3.28 3.40 -13.60
CA GLY A 63 -4.61 2.84 -13.64
C GLY A 63 -5.02 2.41 -15.04
N ALA A 64 -6.00 1.52 -15.13
CA ALA A 64 -6.43 0.93 -16.39
C ALA A 64 -7.01 1.95 -17.39
N TYR A 65 -7.38 3.12 -16.93
CA TYR A 65 -8.02 4.17 -17.74
C TYR A 65 -7.10 5.33 -18.07
N GLU A 66 -5.82 5.20 -17.80
CA GLU A 66 -4.82 6.23 -18.09
C GLU A 66 -3.94 5.86 -19.27
#